data_e5baebb13f8c34ac7c5dde430a4b8eb4
#
_entry.id   e5baebb13f8c34ac7c5dde430a4b8eb4
#
_cell.length_a   1.000
_cell.length_b   1.000
_cell.length_c   1.000
_cell.angle_alpha   90.00
_cell.angle_beta   90.00
_cell.angle_gamma   90.00
#
_symmetry.space_group_name_H-M   'P 1'
#
loop_
_entity.id
_entity.type
_entity.pdbx_description
1 polymer ?
#
loop_
_entity_poly.entity_id
_entity_poly.type
_entity_poly.pdbx_seq_one_letter_code
_entity_poly.pdbx_strand_id
1 'polypeptide(L)'
;PDGTLMVQASDLLENKQILMEADMVVLAAAIEPNKDVRKIATMLTASIDTNNFLTEAHAKLRPVESPTAGIFLSGVCQGPKDIPETVAQAGAAAVKAIGLLAKDKLTTNPCTAHSDELLCNGCSQCANVCPYGAISYEEKQVNDHGIRETRRIAVVNNALCQGCGACTVTCPSGAMDLQGFSNRQIIAEVDAICR
;
A
#
# COMPACT_ATOMS: atom_id res chain seq x y z
N PRO A 1 -26.53 28.68 -39.96
CA PRO A 1 -26.53 27.28 -40.38
C PRO A 1 -25.54 27.02 -41.50
N ASP A 2 -24.40 27.71 -41.46
CA ASP A 2 -23.23 27.54 -42.36
C ASP A 2 -22.20 26.53 -41.79
N GLY A 3 -22.45 26.00 -40.62
CA GLY A 3 -21.57 24.99 -39.97
C GLY A 3 -20.42 25.57 -39.18
N THR A 4 -20.29 26.91 -39.11
CA THR A 4 -19.24 27.57 -38.35
C THR A 4 -19.44 27.36 -36.83
N LEU A 5 -18.39 26.99 -36.12
CA LEU A 5 -18.39 26.81 -34.68
C LEU A 5 -17.90 28.08 -33.99
N MET A 6 -18.62 28.53 -32.97
CA MET A 6 -18.21 29.67 -32.14
C MET A 6 -17.60 29.13 -30.84
N VAL A 7 -16.29 29.36 -30.64
CA VAL A 7 -15.58 28.99 -29.43
C VAL A 7 -15.43 30.18 -28.51
N GLN A 8 -15.98 30.09 -27.32
CA GLN A 8 -15.81 31.08 -26.27
C GLN A 8 -14.79 30.57 -25.25
N ALA A 9 -13.75 31.35 -25.00
CA ALA A 9 -12.70 31.05 -24.05
C ALA A 9 -12.44 32.26 -23.15
N SER A 10 -11.87 32.00 -21.97
CA SER A 10 -11.37 33.04 -21.06
C SER A 10 -9.84 33.02 -21.04
N ASP A 11 -9.22 34.13 -21.43
CA ASP A 11 -7.81 34.35 -21.21
C ASP A 11 -7.59 34.73 -19.74
N LEU A 12 -6.98 33.84 -18.98
CA LEU A 12 -6.73 34.03 -17.54
C LEU A 12 -5.59 35.01 -17.25
N LEU A 13 -4.69 35.23 -18.20
CA LEU A 13 -3.56 36.16 -18.05
C LEU A 13 -3.99 37.61 -18.27
N GLU A 14 -4.80 37.83 -19.29
CA GLU A 14 -5.30 39.16 -19.62
C GLU A 14 -6.70 39.45 -19.03
N ASN A 15 -7.32 38.45 -18.40
CA ASN A 15 -8.69 38.51 -17.85
C ASN A 15 -9.71 38.98 -18.89
N LYS A 16 -9.61 38.47 -20.12
CA LYS A 16 -10.47 38.82 -21.24
C LYS A 16 -11.27 37.61 -21.73
N GLN A 17 -12.50 37.86 -22.16
CA GLN A 17 -13.28 36.87 -22.91
C GLN A 17 -12.89 36.97 -24.39
N ILE A 18 -12.58 35.82 -24.98
CA ILE A 18 -12.22 35.65 -26.38
C ILE A 18 -13.33 34.86 -27.05
N LEU A 19 -13.82 35.36 -28.17
CA LEU A 19 -14.77 34.68 -29.03
C LEU A 19 -14.09 34.43 -30.38
N MET A 20 -14.02 33.19 -30.81
CA MET A 20 -13.35 32.78 -32.05
C MET A 20 -14.31 31.98 -32.94
N GLU A 21 -14.28 32.25 -34.23
CA GLU A 21 -14.90 31.39 -35.24
C GLU A 21 -13.92 30.28 -35.63
N ALA A 22 -14.43 29.05 -35.74
CA ALA A 22 -13.61 27.89 -36.12
C ALA A 22 -14.41 26.96 -37.03
N ASP A 23 -13.74 26.42 -38.05
CA ASP A 23 -14.31 25.38 -38.91
C ASP A 23 -14.32 24.01 -38.24
N MET A 24 -13.38 23.79 -37.34
CA MET A 24 -13.22 22.54 -36.57
C MET A 24 -12.66 22.82 -35.18
N VAL A 25 -13.18 22.14 -34.18
CA VAL A 25 -12.66 22.15 -32.82
C VAL A 25 -12.18 20.75 -32.47
N VAL A 26 -10.89 20.60 -32.18
CA VAL A 26 -10.29 19.33 -31.72
C VAL A 26 -10.15 19.37 -30.20
N LEU A 27 -10.84 18.46 -29.51
CA LEU A 27 -10.79 18.34 -28.06
C LEU A 27 -9.65 17.40 -27.65
N ALA A 28 -8.66 17.90 -26.91
CA ALA A 28 -7.66 17.11 -26.25
C ALA A 28 -8.20 16.67 -24.86
N ALA A 29 -9.07 15.67 -24.87
CA ALA A 29 -9.71 15.17 -23.65
C ALA A 29 -8.72 14.46 -22.75
N ALA A 30 -8.88 14.60 -21.43
CA ALA A 30 -8.09 13.88 -20.45
C ALA A 30 -8.48 12.39 -20.41
N ILE A 31 -7.56 11.56 -19.88
CA ILE A 31 -7.84 10.17 -19.55
C ILE A 31 -8.26 10.12 -18.07
N GLU A 32 -9.41 9.56 -17.83
CA GLU A 32 -9.93 9.35 -16.47
C GLU A 32 -9.73 7.89 -16.03
N PRO A 33 -9.50 7.64 -14.74
CA PRO A 33 -9.42 6.28 -14.22
C PRO A 33 -10.79 5.60 -14.27
N ASN A 34 -10.79 4.26 -14.31
CA ASN A 34 -12.02 3.48 -14.26
C ASN A 34 -12.77 3.75 -12.95
N LYS A 35 -14.10 3.81 -13.01
CA LYS A 35 -14.98 4.08 -11.85
C LYS A 35 -14.80 3.08 -10.70
N ASP A 36 -14.40 1.84 -11.01
CA ASP A 36 -14.20 0.78 -10.02
C ASP A 36 -12.81 0.76 -9.39
N VAL A 37 -11.89 1.67 -9.75
CA VAL A 37 -10.51 1.69 -9.22
C VAL A 37 -10.48 1.77 -7.70
N ARG A 38 -11.33 2.61 -7.09
CA ARG A 38 -11.40 2.71 -5.62
C ARG A 38 -11.78 1.38 -4.96
N LYS A 39 -12.73 0.66 -5.54
CA LYS A 39 -13.17 -0.65 -5.04
C LYS A 39 -12.04 -1.68 -5.14
N ILE A 40 -11.36 -1.73 -6.29
CA ILE A 40 -10.22 -2.63 -6.51
C ILE A 40 -9.06 -2.27 -5.57
N ALA A 41 -8.74 -0.98 -5.42
CA ALA A 41 -7.70 -0.52 -4.51
C ALA A 41 -7.98 -0.93 -3.06
N THR A 42 -9.22 -0.79 -2.60
CA THR A 42 -9.62 -1.24 -1.26
C THR A 42 -9.48 -2.75 -1.09
N MET A 43 -9.93 -3.55 -2.08
CA MET A 43 -9.80 -5.03 -2.05
C MET A 43 -8.34 -5.48 -2.01
N LEU A 44 -7.45 -4.79 -2.72
CA LEU A 44 -6.04 -5.11 -2.82
C LEU A 44 -5.18 -4.40 -1.77
N THR A 45 -5.76 -3.55 -0.93
CA THR A 45 -5.01 -2.67 -0.02
C THR A 45 -3.95 -1.85 -0.77
N ALA A 46 -4.28 -1.41 -1.99
CA ALA A 46 -3.41 -0.61 -2.84
C ALA A 46 -3.71 0.88 -2.65
N SER A 47 -2.67 1.71 -2.74
CA SER A 47 -2.80 3.15 -2.63
C SER A 47 -3.27 3.79 -3.93
N ILE A 48 -4.03 4.89 -3.83
CA ILE A 48 -4.47 5.72 -4.95
C ILE A 48 -4.06 7.17 -4.73
N ASP A 49 -3.86 7.89 -5.83
CA ASP A 49 -3.57 9.32 -5.82
C ASP A 49 -4.85 10.18 -5.71
N THR A 50 -4.69 11.50 -5.75
CA THR A 50 -5.80 12.48 -5.70
C THR A 50 -6.71 12.40 -6.92
N ASN A 51 -6.22 11.87 -8.05
CA ASN A 51 -6.95 11.68 -9.30
C ASN A 51 -7.57 10.28 -9.42
N ASN A 52 -7.45 9.44 -8.38
CA ASN A 52 -7.90 8.05 -8.32
C ASN A 52 -7.13 7.07 -9.23
N PHE A 53 -5.90 7.34 -9.59
CA PHE A 53 -5.00 6.36 -10.18
C PHE A 53 -4.25 5.59 -9.09
N LEU A 54 -3.89 4.34 -9.36
CA LEU A 54 -3.05 3.56 -8.44
C LEU A 54 -1.63 4.14 -8.39
N THR A 55 -1.06 4.23 -7.19
CA THR A 55 0.28 4.79 -6.99
C THR A 55 1.34 3.71 -6.85
N GLU A 56 2.51 3.98 -7.42
CA GLU A 56 3.71 3.16 -7.23
C GLU A 56 4.35 3.38 -5.86
N ALA A 57 5.15 2.41 -5.43
CA ALA A 57 5.88 2.49 -4.17
C ALA A 57 6.97 3.58 -4.19
N HIS A 58 7.58 3.82 -5.35
CA HIS A 58 8.54 4.90 -5.55
C HIS A 58 8.75 5.17 -7.04
N ALA A 59 8.53 6.41 -7.49
CA ALA A 59 8.54 6.79 -8.90
C ALA A 59 9.82 6.42 -9.66
N LYS A 60 11.00 6.47 -9.02
CA LYS A 60 12.30 6.16 -9.65
C LYS A 60 12.83 4.77 -9.33
N LEU A 61 12.67 4.30 -8.08
CA LEU A 61 13.29 3.05 -7.62
C LEU A 61 12.37 1.84 -7.77
N ARG A 62 11.06 2.04 -7.67
CA ARG A 62 10.03 0.99 -7.73
C ARG A 62 8.81 1.46 -8.55
N PRO A 63 9.00 1.80 -9.84
CA PRO A 63 7.98 2.48 -10.64
C PRO A 63 6.81 1.59 -11.08
N VAL A 64 6.96 0.28 -11.02
CA VAL A 64 5.94 -0.70 -11.41
C VAL A 64 5.45 -1.56 -10.24
N GLU A 65 5.89 -1.27 -9.04
CA GLU A 65 5.48 -1.98 -7.82
C GLU A 65 4.58 -1.07 -6.99
N SER A 66 3.48 -1.59 -6.48
CA SER A 66 2.69 -0.85 -5.49
C SER A 66 3.37 -0.83 -4.12
N PRO A 67 2.95 0.03 -3.18
CA PRO A 67 3.39 -0.06 -1.78
C PRO A 67 3.10 -1.41 -1.14
N THR A 68 2.03 -2.08 -1.57
CA THR A 68 1.66 -3.43 -1.12
C THR A 68 2.44 -4.48 -1.90
N ALA A 69 3.17 -5.34 -1.20
CA ALA A 69 3.99 -6.38 -1.81
C ALA A 69 3.17 -7.36 -2.65
N GLY A 70 3.73 -7.77 -3.80
CA GLY A 70 3.09 -8.73 -4.71
C GLY A 70 2.11 -8.11 -5.71
N ILE A 71 1.90 -6.81 -5.68
CA ILE A 71 1.03 -6.07 -6.62
C ILE A 71 1.92 -5.24 -7.54
N PHE A 72 1.77 -5.48 -8.84
CA PHE A 72 2.51 -4.78 -9.88
C PHE A 72 1.56 -3.95 -10.73
N LEU A 73 2.00 -2.75 -11.10
CA LEU A 73 1.21 -1.77 -11.83
C LEU A 73 1.66 -1.71 -13.28
N SER A 74 0.71 -1.62 -14.20
CA SER A 74 0.99 -1.53 -15.63
C SER A 74 -0.07 -0.71 -16.36
N GLY A 75 0.38 0.17 -17.24
CA GLY A 75 -0.48 0.95 -18.12
C GLY A 75 -1.28 2.05 -17.42
N VAL A 76 -2.45 2.35 -17.94
CA VAL A 76 -3.28 3.51 -17.55
C VAL A 76 -3.82 3.42 -16.12
N CYS A 77 -3.73 2.28 -15.46
CA CYS A 77 -4.15 2.17 -14.05
C CYS A 77 -3.33 3.07 -13.10
N GLN A 78 -2.10 3.45 -13.49
CA GLN A 78 -1.19 4.30 -12.71
C GLN A 78 -1.27 5.78 -13.13
N GLY A 79 -1.81 6.06 -14.30
CA GLY A 79 -1.91 7.42 -14.83
C GLY A 79 -2.04 7.42 -16.36
N PRO A 80 -2.35 8.57 -16.96
CA PRO A 80 -2.38 8.71 -18.41
C PRO A 80 -1.04 8.31 -19.02
N LYS A 81 -1.08 7.42 -20.04
CA LYS A 81 0.10 6.91 -20.75
C LYS A 81 -0.24 6.65 -22.21
N ASP A 82 0.76 6.74 -23.08
CA ASP A 82 0.66 6.29 -24.45
C ASP A 82 0.86 4.76 -24.57
N ILE A 83 0.71 4.24 -25.79
CA ILE A 83 0.84 2.79 -26.05
C ILE A 83 2.30 2.32 -25.86
N PRO A 84 3.35 3.00 -26.38
CA PRO A 84 4.73 2.65 -26.15
C PRO A 84 5.12 2.59 -24.66
N GLU A 85 4.73 3.59 -23.89
CA GLU A 85 4.96 3.62 -22.43
C GLU A 85 4.23 2.47 -21.71
N THR A 86 2.98 2.20 -22.10
CA THR A 86 2.19 1.09 -21.56
C THR A 86 2.87 -0.25 -21.81
N VAL A 87 3.38 -0.50 -23.03
CA VAL A 87 4.07 -1.74 -23.37
C VAL A 87 5.39 -1.89 -22.60
N ALA A 88 6.18 -0.81 -22.51
CA ALA A 88 7.41 -0.80 -21.74
C ALA A 88 7.16 -1.09 -20.24
N GLN A 89 6.13 -0.47 -19.68
CA GLN A 89 5.76 -0.68 -18.29
C GLN A 89 5.23 -2.10 -18.03
N ALA A 90 4.45 -2.67 -18.98
CA ALA A 90 3.98 -4.04 -18.89
C ALA A 90 5.15 -5.04 -18.87
N GLY A 91 6.17 -4.82 -19.71
CA GLY A 91 7.40 -5.60 -19.68
C GLY A 91 8.13 -5.50 -18.35
N ALA A 92 8.27 -4.30 -17.80
CA ALA A 92 8.90 -4.09 -16.49
C ALA A 92 8.12 -4.78 -15.35
N ALA A 93 6.79 -4.68 -15.34
CA ALA A 93 5.93 -5.34 -14.35
C ALA A 93 6.05 -6.87 -14.46
N ALA A 94 6.07 -7.42 -15.69
CA ALA A 94 6.25 -8.86 -15.93
C ALA A 94 7.61 -9.35 -15.41
N VAL A 95 8.71 -8.63 -15.68
CA VAL A 95 10.05 -8.97 -15.17
C VAL A 95 10.08 -8.97 -13.63
N LYS A 96 9.45 -8.00 -13.00
CA LYS A 96 9.34 -7.95 -11.53
C LYS A 96 8.54 -9.13 -10.97
N ALA A 97 7.42 -9.48 -11.60
CA ALA A 97 6.61 -10.65 -11.22
C ALA A 97 7.41 -11.95 -11.39
N ILE A 98 8.12 -12.13 -12.51
CA ILE A 98 8.99 -13.29 -12.75
C ILE A 98 10.09 -13.36 -11.70
N GLY A 99 10.74 -12.22 -11.38
CA GLY A 99 11.78 -12.16 -10.35
C GLY A 99 11.31 -12.57 -8.96
N LEU A 100 10.03 -12.37 -8.66
CA LEU A 100 9.40 -12.85 -7.43
C LEU A 100 9.09 -14.36 -7.50
N LEU A 101 8.49 -14.81 -8.61
CA LEU A 101 7.99 -16.18 -8.77
C LEU A 101 9.05 -17.20 -9.11
N ALA A 102 10.19 -16.77 -9.66
CA ALA A 102 11.32 -17.66 -9.99
C ALA A 102 12.13 -18.16 -8.79
N LYS A 103 11.81 -17.71 -7.58
CA LYS A 103 12.50 -18.12 -6.36
C LYS A 103 11.78 -19.29 -5.73
N ASP A 104 12.52 -20.33 -5.32
CA ASP A 104 11.97 -21.47 -4.57
C ASP A 104 11.39 -21.06 -3.20
N LYS A 105 11.91 -19.99 -2.62
CA LYS A 105 11.46 -19.43 -1.35
C LYS A 105 11.41 -17.91 -1.42
N LEU A 106 10.33 -17.33 -0.90
CA LEU A 106 10.22 -15.90 -0.70
C LEU A 106 10.86 -15.52 0.63
N THR A 107 11.76 -14.55 0.59
CA THR A 107 12.31 -13.94 1.81
C THR A 107 11.35 -12.82 2.24
N THR A 108 10.72 -13.00 3.38
CA THR A 108 9.89 -11.94 4.00
C THR A 108 10.78 -10.98 4.78
N ASN A 109 10.29 -9.75 4.98
CA ASN A 109 10.96 -8.82 5.87
C ASN A 109 10.98 -9.40 7.29
N PRO A 110 12.13 -9.49 7.98
CA PRO A 110 12.19 -10.01 9.35
C PRO A 110 11.51 -9.10 10.38
N CYS A 111 11.25 -7.84 10.05
CA CYS A 111 10.57 -6.88 10.93
C CYS A 111 9.06 -7.13 10.97
N THR A 112 8.63 -8.31 11.41
CA THR A 112 7.21 -8.65 11.57
C THR A 112 6.77 -8.48 13.02
N ALA A 113 5.48 -8.24 13.23
CA ALA A 113 4.92 -8.20 14.57
C ALA A 113 4.93 -9.60 15.21
N HIS A 114 5.02 -9.64 16.52
CA HIS A 114 4.81 -10.85 17.32
C HIS A 114 3.99 -10.53 18.56
N SER A 115 3.34 -11.53 19.09
CA SER A 115 2.53 -11.42 20.31
C SER A 115 3.20 -12.17 21.47
N ASP A 116 3.34 -11.51 22.60
CA ASP A 116 3.68 -12.17 23.88
C ASP A 116 2.43 -12.87 24.41
N GLU A 117 2.51 -14.20 24.53
CA GLU A 117 1.38 -15.05 24.94
C GLU A 117 0.97 -14.81 26.40
N LEU A 118 1.91 -14.40 27.26
CA LEU A 118 1.63 -14.11 28.68
C LEU A 118 0.92 -12.78 28.87
N LEU A 119 1.22 -11.79 28.03
CA LEU A 119 0.63 -10.45 28.11
C LEU A 119 -0.64 -10.32 27.29
N CYS A 120 -0.89 -11.22 26.32
CA CYS A 120 -2.04 -11.12 25.44
C CYS A 120 -3.34 -11.48 26.15
N ASN A 121 -4.31 -10.57 26.16
CA ASN A 121 -5.63 -10.76 26.74
C ASN A 121 -6.74 -11.05 25.71
N GLY A 122 -6.39 -11.27 24.41
CA GLY A 122 -7.33 -11.65 23.36
C GLY A 122 -8.36 -10.57 22.96
N CYS A 123 -8.10 -9.29 23.22
CA CYS A 123 -9.06 -8.19 23.04
C CYS A 123 -9.40 -7.83 21.57
N SER A 124 -8.72 -8.40 20.59
CA SER A 124 -8.95 -8.24 19.15
C SER A 124 -8.58 -6.87 18.55
N GLN A 125 -8.08 -5.91 19.31
CA GLN A 125 -7.76 -4.58 18.78
C GLN A 125 -6.67 -4.61 17.70
N CYS A 126 -5.65 -5.44 17.88
CA CYS A 126 -4.55 -5.59 16.92
C CYS A 126 -5.00 -6.13 15.55
N ALA A 127 -5.98 -7.04 15.52
CA ALA A 127 -6.52 -7.52 14.23
C ALA A 127 -7.43 -6.48 13.56
N ASN A 128 -8.21 -5.74 14.36
CA ASN A 128 -9.10 -4.72 13.81
C ASN A 128 -8.35 -3.57 13.14
N VAL A 129 -7.14 -3.23 13.63
CA VAL A 129 -6.31 -2.16 13.08
C VAL A 129 -5.40 -2.63 11.96
N CYS A 130 -5.24 -3.95 11.76
CA CYS A 130 -4.32 -4.50 10.77
C CYS A 130 -4.87 -4.35 9.34
N PRO A 131 -4.29 -3.48 8.49
CA PRO A 131 -4.77 -3.29 7.13
C PRO A 131 -4.50 -4.48 6.21
N TYR A 132 -3.60 -5.40 6.64
CA TYR A 132 -3.17 -6.56 5.85
C TYR A 132 -3.87 -7.86 6.27
N GLY A 133 -4.74 -7.83 7.27
CA GLY A 133 -5.39 -9.03 7.78
C GLY A 133 -4.41 -10.10 8.27
N ALA A 134 -3.24 -9.68 8.75
CA ALA A 134 -2.14 -10.57 9.13
C ALA A 134 -2.29 -11.20 10.55
N ILE A 135 -3.34 -10.84 11.29
CA ILE A 135 -3.50 -11.27 12.68
C ILE A 135 -4.77 -12.09 12.81
N SER A 136 -4.61 -13.31 13.28
CA SER A 136 -5.66 -14.26 13.66
C SER A 136 -5.61 -14.55 15.15
N TYR A 137 -6.51 -15.41 15.63
CA TYR A 137 -6.56 -15.82 17.04
C TYR A 137 -6.58 -17.33 17.14
N GLU A 138 -5.86 -17.83 18.12
CA GLU A 138 -5.86 -19.23 18.52
C GLU A 138 -6.09 -19.36 20.01
N GLU A 139 -6.76 -20.44 20.42
CA GLU A 139 -6.83 -20.83 21.81
C GLU A 139 -5.58 -21.62 22.17
N LYS A 140 -4.78 -21.11 23.11
CA LYS A 140 -3.57 -21.75 23.59
C LYS A 140 -3.61 -21.95 25.09
N GLN A 141 -3.02 -23.06 25.54
CA GLN A 141 -2.77 -23.25 26.96
C GLN A 141 -1.54 -22.46 27.39
N VAL A 142 -1.74 -21.48 28.22
CA VAL A 142 -0.69 -20.63 28.77
C VAL A 142 -0.43 -21.06 30.22
N ASN A 143 0.84 -21.15 30.59
CA ASN A 143 1.24 -21.38 31.96
C ASN A 143 1.69 -20.07 32.59
N ASP A 144 0.83 -19.44 33.36
CA ASP A 144 1.09 -18.20 34.06
C ASP A 144 1.33 -18.49 35.54
N HIS A 145 2.57 -18.33 36.00
CA HIS A 145 2.99 -18.60 37.37
C HIS A 145 2.55 -19.97 37.93
N GLY A 146 2.55 -21.02 37.10
CA GLY A 146 2.16 -22.37 37.47
C GLY A 146 0.67 -22.69 37.30
N ILE A 147 -0.16 -21.71 36.94
CA ILE A 147 -1.58 -21.88 36.63
C ILE A 147 -1.71 -22.11 35.11
N ARG A 148 -2.26 -23.25 34.74
CA ARG A 148 -2.56 -23.55 33.31
C ARG A 148 -3.99 -23.08 33.01
N GLU A 149 -4.09 -22.16 32.07
CA GLU A 149 -5.37 -21.69 31.59
C GLU A 149 -5.39 -21.63 30.05
N THR A 150 -6.56 -21.79 29.48
CA THR A 150 -6.77 -21.62 28.04
C THR A 150 -7.09 -20.16 27.78
N ARG A 151 -6.23 -19.48 27.04
CA ARG A 151 -6.44 -18.07 26.61
C ARG A 151 -6.54 -17.99 25.09
N ARG A 152 -7.35 -17.09 24.63
CA ARG A 152 -7.40 -16.67 23.23
C ARG A 152 -6.24 -15.69 22.98
N ILE A 153 -5.32 -16.06 22.10
CA ILE A 153 -4.08 -15.31 21.85
C ILE A 153 -4.02 -14.86 20.39
N ALA A 154 -3.50 -13.67 20.15
CA ALA A 154 -3.25 -13.17 18.81
C ALA A 154 -2.06 -13.91 18.18
N VAL A 155 -2.23 -14.39 16.96
CA VAL A 155 -1.19 -15.05 16.16
C VAL A 155 -0.96 -14.25 14.89
N VAL A 156 0.30 -13.92 14.63
CA VAL A 156 0.69 -13.11 13.46
C VAL A 156 1.14 -14.04 12.34
N ASN A 157 0.52 -13.88 11.17
CA ASN A 157 1.00 -14.50 9.94
C ASN A 157 2.15 -13.65 9.36
N ASN A 158 3.37 -14.13 9.52
CA ASN A 158 4.59 -13.44 9.08
C ASN A 158 4.65 -13.24 7.56
N ALA A 159 3.94 -14.04 6.76
CA ALA A 159 3.89 -13.88 5.30
C ALA A 159 3.01 -12.70 4.87
N LEU A 160 2.01 -12.34 5.66
CA LEU A 160 1.11 -11.23 5.41
C LEU A 160 1.53 -9.94 6.13
N CYS A 161 2.29 -10.07 7.23
CA CYS A 161 2.71 -8.92 8.03
C CYS A 161 3.72 -8.04 7.28
N GLN A 162 3.43 -6.75 7.16
CA GLN A 162 4.30 -5.76 6.53
C GLN A 162 5.12 -4.93 7.53
N GLY A 163 5.10 -5.29 8.81
CA GLY A 163 5.90 -4.60 9.84
C GLY A 163 5.50 -3.13 10.10
N CYS A 164 4.28 -2.73 9.79
CA CYS A 164 3.84 -1.32 9.87
C CYS A 164 3.70 -0.77 11.31
N GLY A 165 3.69 -1.64 12.34
CA GLY A 165 3.62 -1.25 13.74
C GLY A 165 2.25 -0.81 14.26
N ALA A 166 1.20 -0.71 13.44
CA ALA A 166 -0.12 -0.26 13.89
C ALA A 166 -0.68 -1.08 15.06
N CYS A 167 -0.43 -2.39 15.08
CA CYS A 167 -0.87 -3.29 16.13
C CYS A 167 -0.14 -3.07 17.47
N THR A 168 1.13 -2.62 17.45
CA THR A 168 1.88 -2.37 18.69
C THR A 168 1.37 -1.12 19.40
N VAL A 169 1.06 -0.07 18.64
CA VAL A 169 0.51 1.18 19.21
C VAL A 169 -0.89 0.98 19.79
N THR A 170 -1.69 0.09 19.19
CA THR A 170 -3.09 -0.13 19.60
C THR A 170 -3.21 -1.14 20.74
N CYS A 171 -2.17 -1.92 21.06
CA CYS A 171 -2.23 -2.98 22.07
C CYS A 171 -2.27 -2.42 23.51
N PRO A 172 -3.39 -2.55 24.25
CA PRO A 172 -3.51 -1.96 25.60
C PRO A 172 -2.69 -2.71 26.65
N SER A 173 -2.36 -3.99 26.41
CA SER A 173 -1.54 -4.80 27.32
C SER A 173 -0.04 -4.77 26.99
N GLY A 174 0.35 -4.12 25.87
CA GLY A 174 1.73 -4.14 25.41
C GLY A 174 2.21 -5.52 24.92
N ALA A 175 1.29 -6.46 24.65
CA ALA A 175 1.63 -7.81 24.20
C ALA A 175 2.16 -7.84 22.76
N MET A 176 1.81 -6.85 21.94
CA MET A 176 2.26 -6.79 20.53
C MET A 176 3.54 -5.98 20.42
N ASP A 177 4.57 -6.56 19.81
CA ASP A 177 5.85 -5.89 19.54
C ASP A 177 6.34 -6.20 18.12
N LEU A 178 7.32 -5.43 17.60
CA LEU A 178 7.97 -5.66 16.32
C LEU A 178 9.32 -6.35 16.53
N GLN A 179 9.57 -7.40 15.77
CA GLN A 179 10.89 -8.04 15.75
C GLN A 179 11.94 -7.07 15.20
N GLY A 180 13.06 -6.96 15.87
CA GLY A 180 14.15 -6.07 15.48
C GLY A 180 14.06 -4.64 16.02
N PHE A 181 12.95 -4.25 16.66
CA PHE A 181 12.73 -2.90 17.17
C PHE A 181 12.40 -2.83 18.67
N SER A 182 12.78 -3.86 19.44
CA SER A 182 12.63 -3.77 20.90
C SER A 182 13.52 -2.67 21.48
N ASN A 183 13.06 -2.03 22.55
CA ASN A 183 13.84 -0.97 23.24
C ASN A 183 15.27 -1.39 23.54
N ARG A 184 15.49 -2.67 23.94
CA ARG A 184 16.82 -3.20 24.20
C ARG A 184 17.70 -3.23 22.96
N GLN A 185 17.14 -3.58 21.79
CA GLN A 185 17.87 -3.60 20.52
C GLN A 185 18.23 -2.18 20.08
N ILE A 186 17.27 -1.26 20.13
CA ILE A 186 17.50 0.16 19.78
C ILE A 186 18.57 0.78 20.68
N ILE A 187 18.51 0.54 21.99
CA ILE A 187 19.51 1.07 22.93
C ILE A 187 20.90 0.46 22.63
N ALA A 188 20.97 -0.84 22.31
CA ALA A 188 22.24 -1.48 21.97
C ALA A 188 22.86 -0.90 20.69
N GLU A 189 22.05 -0.54 19.69
CA GLU A 189 22.52 0.15 18.47
C GLU A 189 23.04 1.55 18.79
N VAL A 190 22.33 2.32 19.61
CA VAL A 190 22.77 3.66 20.06
C VAL A 190 24.08 3.55 20.82
N ASP A 191 24.21 2.62 21.76
CA ASP A 191 25.46 2.40 22.51
C ASP A 191 26.63 2.01 21.60
N ALA A 192 26.38 1.24 20.55
CA ALA A 192 27.41 0.84 19.58
C ALA A 192 27.90 2.02 18.73
N ILE A 193 27.01 2.97 18.39
CA ILE A 193 27.36 4.17 17.62
C ILE A 193 28.11 5.19 18.47
N CYS A 194 27.82 5.25 19.77
CA CYS A 194 28.42 6.21 20.70
C CYS A 194 29.78 5.78 21.28
N ARG A 195 30.28 4.59 20.90
CA ARG A 195 31.61 4.07 21.26
C ARG A 195 32.63 4.33 20.17
#